data_27740d5f66864cec7a67aa41cb1d5c1c
#
_entry.id   27740d5f66864cec7a67aa41cb1d5c1c
#
_cell.length_a   1.000
_cell.length_b   1.000
_cell.length_c   1.000
_cell.angle_alpha   90.00
_cell.angle_beta   90.00
_cell.angle_gamma   90.00
#
_symmetry.space_group_name_H-M   'P 1'
#
loop_
_entity.id
_entity.type
_entity.pdbx_description
1 polymer ?
#
loop_
_entity_poly.entity_id
_entity_poly.type
_entity_poly.pdbx_seq_one_letter_code
_entity_poly.pdbx_strand_id
1 'polypeptide(L)'
;KMAGVDVPKETKILIGEVESVDISEEFAHEKLSPVLGMYKAKTFDEALEKAAQLVADGGYGHTSSLYVHPAETEKIAKHAAAMKTCRVLINTPSSHGGIGDLYNFKMAPSLTLGCGSWGGNSVSENVGVKHLLNIKTVAERRENMLWFRTPEKVYFKKGSMPVALDELGTVM
;
A
#
# COMPACT_ATOMS: atom_id res chain seq x y z
N LYS A 1 20.58 -12.70 -27.48
CA LYS A 1 21.30 -13.80 -28.15
C LYS A 1 20.90 -15.17 -27.59
N MET A 2 20.81 -15.36 -26.28
CA MET A 2 20.42 -16.66 -25.69
C MET A 2 18.96 -17.07 -26.02
N ALA A 3 18.06 -16.08 -26.16
CA ALA A 3 16.65 -16.32 -26.51
C ALA A 3 16.40 -16.40 -28.04
N GLY A 4 17.41 -16.37 -28.87
CA GLY A 4 17.26 -16.39 -30.33
C GLY A 4 16.62 -15.12 -30.93
N VAL A 5 16.44 -14.07 -30.14
CA VAL A 5 15.90 -12.80 -30.61
C VAL A 5 17.03 -11.89 -31.06
N ASP A 6 16.97 -11.43 -32.29
CA ASP A 6 17.93 -10.51 -32.86
C ASP A 6 17.41 -9.07 -32.70
N VAL A 7 18.18 -8.26 -32.01
CA VAL A 7 17.83 -6.86 -31.69
C VAL A 7 19.03 -5.94 -31.94
N PRO A 8 18.80 -4.66 -32.29
CA PRO A 8 19.87 -3.67 -32.37
C PRO A 8 20.72 -3.60 -31.09
N LYS A 9 22.01 -3.31 -31.20
CA LYS A 9 22.93 -3.27 -30.06
C LYS A 9 22.56 -2.22 -29.00
N GLU A 10 21.93 -1.14 -29.42
CA GLU A 10 21.46 -0.01 -28.60
C GLU A 10 20.11 -0.26 -27.92
N THR A 11 19.48 -1.40 -28.18
CA THR A 11 18.20 -1.76 -27.54
C THR A 11 18.39 -1.91 -26.03
N LYS A 12 17.65 -1.13 -25.27
CA LYS A 12 17.68 -1.11 -23.80
C LYS A 12 16.49 -1.85 -23.17
N ILE A 13 15.35 -1.83 -23.82
CA ILE A 13 14.10 -2.39 -23.32
C ILE A 13 13.39 -3.11 -24.45
N LEU A 14 12.83 -4.26 -24.17
CA LEU A 14 11.90 -4.98 -25.04
C LEU A 14 10.49 -4.80 -24.52
N ILE A 15 9.55 -4.52 -25.42
CA ILE A 15 8.12 -4.38 -25.07
C ILE A 15 7.35 -5.35 -25.95
N GLY A 16 6.63 -6.27 -25.33
CA GLY A 16 5.72 -7.20 -25.99
C GLY A 16 4.28 -6.75 -25.80
N GLU A 17 3.51 -6.65 -26.88
CA GLU A 17 2.06 -6.47 -26.78
C GLU A 17 1.43 -7.80 -26.37
N VAL A 18 0.60 -7.77 -25.33
CA VAL A 18 -0.02 -8.95 -24.71
C VAL A 18 -1.52 -8.71 -24.61
N GLU A 19 -2.30 -9.72 -24.95
CA GLU A 19 -3.77 -9.61 -24.94
C GLU A 19 -4.36 -10.02 -23.60
N SER A 20 -3.84 -11.11 -23.01
CA SER A 20 -4.37 -11.68 -21.77
C SER A 20 -3.60 -11.21 -20.55
N VAL A 21 -4.33 -10.87 -19.48
CA VAL A 21 -3.78 -10.59 -18.14
C VAL A 21 -3.88 -11.80 -17.21
N ASP A 22 -4.36 -12.94 -17.73
CA ASP A 22 -4.46 -14.19 -16.96
C ASP A 22 -3.07 -14.69 -16.55
N ILE A 23 -2.96 -15.21 -15.34
CA ILE A 23 -1.69 -15.68 -14.78
C ILE A 23 -1.06 -16.85 -15.58
N SER A 24 -1.82 -17.53 -16.42
CA SER A 24 -1.28 -18.54 -17.34
C SER A 24 -0.48 -17.94 -18.51
N GLU A 25 -0.60 -16.62 -18.73
CA GLU A 25 0.20 -15.90 -19.72
C GLU A 25 1.56 -15.53 -19.11
N GLU A 26 2.65 -16.01 -19.68
CA GLU A 26 4.01 -15.78 -19.18
C GLU A 26 4.37 -14.29 -19.06
N PHE A 27 3.84 -13.44 -19.92
CA PHE A 27 4.04 -11.99 -19.85
C PHE A 27 3.23 -11.30 -18.75
N ALA A 28 2.26 -11.98 -18.14
CA ALA A 28 1.55 -11.46 -16.98
C ALA A 28 2.40 -11.53 -15.68
N HIS A 29 3.39 -12.43 -15.64
CA HIS A 29 4.28 -12.56 -14.48
C HIS A 29 5.27 -11.40 -14.35
N GLU A 30 5.78 -11.21 -13.14
CA GLU A 30 6.88 -10.28 -12.90
C GLU A 30 8.13 -10.71 -13.67
N LYS A 31 8.73 -9.73 -14.35
CA LYS A 31 9.96 -9.92 -15.12
C LYS A 31 11.07 -9.04 -14.56
N LEU A 32 11.98 -9.60 -13.77
CA LEU A 32 13.15 -8.89 -13.22
C LEU A 32 14.21 -8.65 -14.30
N SER A 33 13.78 -8.10 -15.42
CA SER A 33 14.60 -7.87 -16.61
C SER A 33 14.01 -6.69 -17.41
N PRO A 34 14.77 -6.11 -18.37
CA PRO A 34 14.27 -5.03 -19.22
C PRO A 34 13.29 -5.54 -20.31
N VAL A 35 12.34 -6.36 -19.91
CA VAL A 35 11.25 -6.86 -20.76
C VAL A 35 9.92 -6.48 -20.13
N LEU A 36 9.07 -5.79 -20.87
CA LEU A 36 7.78 -5.28 -20.40
C LEU A 36 6.63 -5.91 -21.21
N GLY A 37 5.57 -6.30 -20.52
CA GLY A 37 4.28 -6.56 -21.13
C GLY A 37 3.51 -5.25 -21.32
N MET A 38 2.92 -5.07 -22.49
CA MET A 38 2.07 -3.93 -22.80
C MET A 38 0.66 -4.42 -23.11
N TYR A 39 -0.32 -3.89 -22.44
CA TYR A 39 -1.74 -4.23 -22.60
C TYR A 39 -2.50 -3.02 -23.10
N LYS A 40 -3.33 -3.24 -24.12
CA LYS A 40 -4.24 -2.23 -24.63
C LYS A 40 -5.59 -2.30 -23.94
N ALA A 41 -6.22 -1.16 -23.76
CA ALA A 41 -7.57 -1.03 -23.24
C ALA A 41 -8.34 0.03 -24.03
N LYS A 42 -9.65 -0.16 -24.20
CA LYS A 42 -10.51 0.79 -24.90
C LYS A 42 -10.97 1.94 -24.02
N THR A 43 -11.04 1.70 -22.71
CA THR A 43 -11.50 2.66 -21.73
C THR A 43 -10.57 2.69 -20.53
N PHE A 44 -10.67 3.75 -19.73
CA PHE A 44 -9.95 3.86 -18.47
C PHE A 44 -10.32 2.73 -17.49
N ASP A 45 -11.59 2.37 -17.45
CA ASP A 45 -12.09 1.34 -16.54
C ASP A 45 -11.54 -0.04 -16.91
N GLU A 46 -11.52 -0.38 -18.19
CA GLU A 46 -10.89 -1.62 -18.66
C GLU A 46 -9.39 -1.66 -18.34
N ALA A 47 -8.68 -0.52 -18.50
CA ALA A 47 -7.28 -0.43 -18.13
C ALA A 47 -7.06 -0.65 -16.64
N LEU A 48 -7.97 -0.09 -15.82
CA LEU A 48 -7.92 -0.21 -14.37
C LEU A 48 -8.18 -1.64 -13.90
N GLU A 49 -9.15 -2.33 -14.50
CA GLU A 49 -9.44 -3.74 -14.22
C GLU A 49 -8.25 -4.63 -14.58
N LYS A 50 -7.67 -4.47 -15.76
CA LYS A 50 -6.46 -5.20 -16.16
C LYS A 50 -5.29 -4.97 -15.21
N ALA A 51 -5.06 -3.72 -14.82
CA ALA A 51 -3.99 -3.37 -13.88
C ALA A 51 -4.25 -3.96 -12.48
N ALA A 52 -5.50 -3.94 -12.01
CA ALA A 52 -5.87 -4.52 -10.72
C ALA A 52 -5.68 -6.04 -10.71
N GLN A 53 -6.01 -6.72 -11.81
CA GLN A 53 -5.78 -8.16 -11.96
C GLN A 53 -4.28 -8.49 -11.93
N LEU A 54 -3.47 -7.77 -12.69
CA LEU A 54 -2.00 -7.96 -12.68
C LEU A 54 -1.38 -7.73 -11.30
N VAL A 55 -1.90 -6.75 -10.54
CA VAL A 55 -1.47 -6.51 -9.15
C VAL A 55 -1.90 -7.65 -8.23
N ALA A 56 -3.10 -8.18 -8.44
CA ALA A 56 -3.60 -9.30 -7.64
C ALA A 56 -2.76 -10.57 -7.84
N ASP A 57 -2.42 -10.88 -9.08
CA ASP A 57 -1.69 -12.08 -9.45
C ASP A 57 -0.18 -11.95 -9.19
N GLY A 58 0.39 -10.75 -9.39
CA GLY A 58 1.80 -10.46 -9.13
C GLY A 58 2.15 -10.18 -7.67
N GLY A 59 1.15 -9.99 -6.82
CA GLY A 59 1.30 -9.68 -5.41
C GLY A 59 0.98 -8.23 -5.03
N TYR A 60 0.20 -8.09 -3.97
CA TYR A 60 -0.23 -6.79 -3.45
C TYR A 60 0.88 -6.02 -2.74
N GLY A 61 0.68 -4.71 -2.64
CA GLY A 61 1.34 -3.85 -1.65
C GLY A 61 2.51 -3.03 -2.18
N HIS A 62 3.10 -3.35 -3.34
CA HIS A 62 4.29 -2.66 -3.81
C HIS A 62 3.98 -1.23 -4.31
N THR A 63 3.91 -1.00 -5.59
CA THR A 63 3.82 0.34 -6.20
C THR A 63 3.03 0.28 -7.50
N SER A 64 2.18 1.28 -7.71
CA SER A 64 1.52 1.51 -9.00
C SER A 64 1.74 2.94 -9.47
N SER A 65 1.73 3.15 -10.79
CA SER A 65 1.86 4.47 -11.41
C SER A 65 0.74 4.73 -12.39
N LEU A 66 0.20 5.93 -12.35
CA LEU A 66 -0.80 6.43 -13.27
C LEU A 66 -0.28 7.66 -14.01
N TYR A 67 -0.28 7.60 -15.33
CA TYR A 67 0.02 8.76 -16.18
C TYR A 67 -1.30 9.33 -16.71
N VAL A 68 -1.61 10.55 -16.30
CA VAL A 68 -2.88 11.19 -16.58
C VAL A 68 -2.74 12.71 -16.46
N HIS A 69 -3.61 13.47 -17.11
CA HIS A 69 -3.61 14.91 -16.90
C HIS A 69 -3.95 15.24 -15.44
N PRO A 70 -3.21 16.14 -14.76
CA PRO A 70 -3.39 16.41 -13.33
C PRO A 70 -4.80 16.88 -12.93
N ALA A 71 -5.56 17.46 -13.86
CA ALA A 71 -6.94 17.88 -13.63
C ALA A 71 -7.96 16.72 -13.60
N GLU A 72 -7.57 15.51 -14.01
CA GLU A 72 -8.41 14.30 -14.00
C GLU A 72 -8.49 13.67 -12.61
N THR A 73 -8.90 14.46 -11.63
CA THR A 73 -8.89 14.07 -10.21
C THR A 73 -9.76 12.85 -9.92
N GLU A 74 -10.85 12.67 -10.66
CA GLU A 74 -11.72 11.48 -10.51
C GLU A 74 -11.00 10.21 -10.94
N LYS A 75 -10.25 10.22 -12.04
CA LYS A 75 -9.46 9.08 -12.49
C LYS A 75 -8.34 8.76 -11.50
N ILE A 76 -7.69 9.80 -10.95
CA ILE A 76 -6.66 9.64 -9.92
C ILE A 76 -7.26 8.97 -8.67
N ALA A 77 -8.39 9.47 -8.19
CA ALA A 77 -9.07 8.91 -7.02
C ALA A 77 -9.53 7.46 -7.26
N LYS A 78 -10.10 7.19 -8.43
CA LYS A 78 -10.55 5.85 -8.82
C LYS A 78 -9.39 4.84 -8.90
N HIS A 79 -8.28 5.24 -9.51
CA HIS A 79 -7.06 4.42 -9.55
C HIS A 79 -6.52 4.16 -8.15
N ALA A 80 -6.38 5.19 -7.32
CA ALA A 80 -5.87 5.05 -5.96
C ALA A 80 -6.74 4.13 -5.09
N ALA A 81 -8.06 4.16 -5.28
CA ALA A 81 -8.98 3.28 -4.56
C ALA A 81 -8.92 1.81 -5.03
N ALA A 82 -8.69 1.59 -6.33
CA ALA A 82 -8.67 0.24 -6.92
C ALA A 82 -7.34 -0.49 -6.69
N MET A 83 -6.20 0.24 -6.71
CA MET A 83 -4.87 -0.36 -6.58
C MET A 83 -4.55 -0.71 -5.13
N LYS A 84 -4.39 -1.99 -4.83
CA LYS A 84 -3.91 -2.47 -3.52
C LYS A 84 -2.38 -2.39 -3.45
N THR A 85 -1.86 -1.16 -3.57
CA THR A 85 -0.43 -0.83 -3.48
C THR A 85 -0.21 0.26 -2.45
N CYS A 86 0.88 0.20 -1.69
CA CYS A 86 1.21 1.18 -0.65
C CYS A 86 1.69 2.51 -1.23
N ARG A 87 2.15 2.50 -2.47
CA ARG A 87 2.58 3.69 -3.21
C ARG A 87 1.80 3.79 -4.51
N VAL A 88 1.07 4.89 -4.65
CA VAL A 88 0.39 5.28 -5.89
C VAL A 88 1.05 6.54 -6.41
N LEU A 89 1.72 6.44 -7.53
CA LEU A 89 2.49 7.53 -8.13
C LEU A 89 1.74 8.13 -9.31
N ILE A 90 1.73 9.43 -9.40
CA ILE A 90 1.10 10.15 -10.53
C ILE A 90 2.20 10.74 -11.41
N ASN A 91 2.14 10.44 -12.69
CA ASN A 91 3.07 10.93 -13.72
C ASN A 91 4.55 10.68 -13.38
N THR A 92 4.83 9.60 -12.68
CA THR A 92 6.17 9.22 -12.27
C THR A 92 6.36 7.73 -12.42
N PRO A 93 7.50 7.25 -12.96
CA PRO A 93 7.80 5.83 -13.06
C PRO A 93 7.88 5.16 -11.69
N SER A 94 7.34 3.95 -11.54
CA SER A 94 7.37 3.19 -10.30
C SER A 94 8.79 2.96 -9.77
N SER A 95 9.72 2.65 -10.65
CA SER A 95 11.13 2.42 -10.31
C SER A 95 11.82 3.64 -9.71
N HIS A 96 11.42 4.84 -10.12
CA HIS A 96 12.01 6.10 -9.66
C HIS A 96 11.28 6.63 -8.44
N GLY A 97 9.95 6.71 -8.51
CA GLY A 97 9.14 7.26 -7.43
C GLY A 97 9.01 6.33 -6.23
N GLY A 98 9.06 5.01 -6.44
CA GLY A 98 8.93 4.04 -5.36
C GLY A 98 10.03 4.15 -4.29
N ILE A 99 11.25 4.43 -4.69
CA ILE A 99 12.38 4.60 -3.75
C ILE A 99 12.29 5.88 -2.92
N GLY A 100 11.42 6.81 -3.28
CA GLY A 100 11.18 8.02 -2.53
C GLY A 100 12.14 9.18 -2.85
N ASP A 101 11.70 10.37 -2.46
CA ASP A 101 12.42 11.62 -2.66
C ASP A 101 11.82 12.68 -1.72
N LEU A 102 12.64 13.27 -0.88
CA LEU A 102 12.18 14.27 0.09
C LEU A 102 11.81 15.62 -0.53
N TYR A 103 12.25 15.90 -1.75
CA TYR A 103 11.96 17.16 -2.45
C TYR A 103 10.62 17.10 -3.19
N ASN A 104 10.42 16.08 -4.03
CA ASN A 104 9.23 15.99 -4.89
C ASN A 104 8.05 15.30 -4.20
N PHE A 105 8.31 14.21 -3.46
CA PHE A 105 7.25 13.38 -2.88
C PHE A 105 7.08 13.55 -1.38
N LYS A 106 8.05 14.15 -0.69
CA LYS A 106 8.13 14.15 0.78
C LYS A 106 8.03 12.73 1.38
N MET A 107 8.50 11.77 0.63
CA MET A 107 8.53 10.36 0.99
C MET A 107 9.98 9.95 1.25
N ALA A 108 10.25 9.38 2.40
CA ALA A 108 11.61 9.00 2.79
C ALA A 108 12.25 8.08 1.75
N PRO A 109 13.47 8.40 1.27
CA PRO A 109 14.16 7.55 0.32
C PRO A 109 14.60 6.23 0.97
N SER A 110 14.34 5.12 0.27
CA SER A 110 14.75 3.80 0.72
C SER A 110 14.77 2.82 -0.45
N LEU A 111 15.63 1.82 -0.38
CA LEU A 111 15.60 0.65 -1.27
C LEU A 111 14.81 -0.52 -0.66
N THR A 112 14.39 -0.40 0.58
CA THR A 112 13.54 -1.38 1.25
C THR A 112 12.13 -0.81 1.37
N LEU A 113 11.23 -1.34 0.54
CA LEU A 113 9.87 -0.82 0.41
C LEU A 113 8.90 -1.71 1.16
N GLY A 114 8.22 -1.14 2.17
CA GLY A 114 7.14 -1.84 2.87
C GLY A 114 5.92 -2.01 1.96
N CYS A 115 5.34 -3.19 1.98
CA CYS A 115 4.14 -3.54 1.20
C CYS A 115 2.88 -3.64 2.06
N GLY A 116 2.96 -3.30 3.34
CA GLY A 116 1.86 -3.32 4.28
C GLY A 116 1.26 -4.71 4.49
N SER A 117 0.11 -4.76 5.12
CA SER A 117 -0.61 -6.02 5.35
C SER A 117 -1.02 -6.71 4.05
N TRP A 118 -1.26 -5.97 2.98
CA TRP A 118 -1.53 -6.55 1.65
C TRP A 118 -0.38 -7.41 1.14
N GLY A 119 0.87 -6.98 1.35
CA GLY A 119 2.06 -7.72 0.96
C GLY A 119 2.66 -8.59 2.08
N GLY A 120 1.91 -8.81 3.18
CA GLY A 120 2.38 -9.61 4.32
C GLY A 120 3.49 -8.93 5.14
N ASN A 121 3.61 -7.60 5.06
CA ASN A 121 4.61 -6.82 5.79
C ASN A 121 3.99 -6.08 6.99
N SER A 122 4.82 -5.83 8.00
CA SER A 122 4.46 -5.01 9.16
C SER A 122 4.53 -3.51 8.87
N VAL A 123 5.12 -3.10 7.76
CA VAL A 123 5.37 -1.71 7.38
C VAL A 123 4.81 -1.45 5.99
N SER A 124 4.08 -0.35 5.82
CA SER A 124 3.50 0.09 4.54
C SER A 124 4.22 1.27 3.90
N GLU A 125 5.29 1.75 4.51
CA GLU A 125 6.08 2.89 4.04
C GLU A 125 7.52 2.48 3.67
N ASN A 126 8.29 3.41 3.13
CA ASN A 126 9.69 3.22 2.85
C ASN A 126 10.46 3.02 4.15
N VAL A 127 11.17 1.91 4.26
CA VAL A 127 11.82 1.51 5.52
C VAL A 127 13.07 2.34 5.76
N GLY A 128 13.16 2.93 6.94
CA GLY A 128 14.30 3.74 7.38
C GLY A 128 14.68 3.44 8.82
N VAL A 129 15.64 4.18 9.35
CA VAL A 129 16.20 4.00 10.71
C VAL A 129 15.11 3.95 11.78
N LYS A 130 14.05 4.75 11.66
CA LYS A 130 12.94 4.76 12.63
C LYS A 130 12.29 3.39 12.86
N HIS A 131 12.34 2.49 11.89
CA HIS A 131 11.76 1.15 11.98
C HIS A 131 12.66 0.15 12.72
N LEU A 132 13.92 0.54 12.98
CA LEU A 132 14.89 -0.24 13.73
C LEU A 132 15.01 0.23 15.19
N LEU A 133 14.29 1.31 15.54
CA LEU A 133 14.31 1.86 16.88
C LEU A 133 13.21 1.24 17.75
N ASN A 134 13.57 0.85 18.95
CA ASN A 134 12.61 0.53 20.00
C ASN A 134 12.16 1.83 20.69
N ILE A 135 10.95 2.25 20.39
CA ILE A 135 10.35 3.43 21.00
C ILE A 135 9.68 3.03 22.32
N LYS A 136 10.09 3.67 23.40
CA LYS A 136 9.50 3.48 24.71
C LYS A 136 8.68 4.71 25.07
N THR A 137 7.40 4.52 25.33
CA THR A 137 6.51 5.59 25.75
C THR A 137 6.42 5.61 27.26
N VAL A 138 6.66 6.79 27.85
CA VAL A 138 6.40 7.05 29.26
C VAL A 138 5.16 7.94 29.31
N ALA A 139 4.10 7.43 29.91
CA ALA A 139 2.84 8.15 30.00
C ALA A 139 2.46 8.34 31.48
N GLU A 140 2.16 9.59 31.84
CA GLU A 140 1.64 9.95 33.15
C GLU A 140 0.19 10.40 32.99
N ARG A 141 -0.65 10.01 33.92
CA ARG A 141 -2.04 10.46 33.95
C ARG A 141 -2.10 11.93 34.29
N ARG A 142 -2.69 12.74 33.41
CA ARG A 142 -2.91 14.15 33.65
C ARG A 142 -4.10 14.43 34.56
N GLU A 143 -5.18 13.67 34.38
CA GLU A 143 -6.45 13.90 35.06
C GLU A 143 -6.86 12.71 35.94
N ASN A 144 -7.59 12.96 36.99
CA ASN A 144 -8.11 11.91 37.86
C ASN A 144 -9.26 11.18 37.13
N MET A 145 -9.13 9.86 36.97
CA MET A 145 -10.14 9.03 36.34
C MET A 145 -11.52 9.08 37.00
N LEU A 146 -11.58 9.41 38.26
CA LEU A 146 -12.85 9.54 38.99
C LEU A 146 -13.71 10.69 38.43
N TRP A 147 -13.11 11.70 37.84
CA TRP A 147 -13.85 12.81 37.21
C TRP A 147 -14.62 12.39 35.98
N PHE A 148 -14.17 11.36 35.30
CA PHE A 148 -14.79 10.82 34.08
C PHE A 148 -15.62 9.57 34.37
N ARG A 149 -15.69 9.16 35.63
CA ARG A 149 -16.44 7.97 36.00
C ARG A 149 -17.93 8.27 35.99
N THR A 150 -18.65 7.60 35.13
CA THR A 150 -20.11 7.69 35.16
C THR A 150 -20.63 7.07 36.45
N PRO A 151 -21.57 7.72 37.14
CA PRO A 151 -22.12 7.19 38.36
C PRO A 151 -22.67 5.78 38.20
N GLU A 152 -22.47 4.93 39.19
CA GLU A 152 -22.87 3.54 39.24
C GLU A 152 -24.34 3.32 38.78
N LYS A 153 -25.25 4.15 39.20
CA LYS A 153 -26.67 4.13 38.82
C LYS A 153 -26.95 4.24 37.31
N VAL A 154 -25.94 4.74 36.55
CA VAL A 154 -26.04 4.88 35.07
C VAL A 154 -25.54 3.64 34.37
N TYR A 155 -24.50 2.99 34.88
CA TYR A 155 -23.94 1.78 34.28
C TYR A 155 -24.69 0.53 34.65
N PHE A 156 -25.16 0.45 35.91
CA PHE A 156 -25.74 -0.77 36.44
C PHE A 156 -27.18 -0.60 36.83
N LYS A 157 -28.08 -1.11 36.03
CA LYS A 157 -29.45 -1.29 36.42
C LYS A 157 -29.51 -2.50 37.37
N LYS A 158 -30.30 -2.38 38.42
CA LYS A 158 -30.51 -3.44 39.41
C LYS A 158 -30.80 -4.77 38.70
N GLY A 159 -29.95 -5.78 38.93
CA GLY A 159 -30.09 -7.13 38.40
C GLY A 159 -29.42 -7.38 37.04
N SER A 160 -28.72 -6.40 36.44
CA SER A 160 -28.13 -6.56 35.12
C SER A 160 -26.66 -6.99 35.12
N MET A 161 -25.94 -6.82 36.22
CA MET A 161 -24.57 -7.36 36.38
C MET A 161 -24.23 -7.66 37.84
N PRO A 162 -23.78 -8.84 38.12
CA PRO A 162 -23.34 -9.27 39.46
C PRO A 162 -21.86 -8.99 39.71
N VAL A 163 -21.29 -7.94 39.16
CA VAL A 163 -19.90 -7.59 39.46
C VAL A 163 -19.87 -6.75 40.71
N ALA A 164 -19.17 -7.22 41.70
CA ALA A 164 -18.86 -6.44 42.88
C ALA A 164 -18.00 -5.23 42.49
N LEU A 165 -18.64 -4.09 42.36
CA LEU A 165 -17.97 -2.81 42.09
C LEU A 165 -16.99 -2.44 43.19
N ASP A 166 -17.19 -2.97 44.38
CA ASP A 166 -16.30 -2.81 45.51
C ASP A 166 -14.91 -3.41 45.24
N GLU A 167 -14.83 -4.50 44.44
CA GLU A 167 -13.55 -5.06 44.03
C GLU A 167 -12.84 -4.22 42.97
N LEU A 168 -13.58 -3.56 42.08
CA LEU A 168 -13.02 -2.66 41.09
C LEU A 168 -12.65 -1.28 41.69
N GLY A 169 -13.30 -0.91 42.78
CA GLY A 169 -13.04 0.33 43.49
C GLY A 169 -11.78 0.28 44.39
N THR A 170 -11.34 -0.91 44.78
CA THR A 170 -10.16 -1.10 45.64
C THR A 170 -8.85 -1.21 44.86
N VAL A 171 -8.89 -1.31 43.57
CA VAL A 171 -7.69 -1.43 42.69
C VAL A 171 -7.26 -0.06 42.10
N MET A 172 -7.86 1.04 42.55
CA MET A 172 -7.51 2.38 42.07
C MET A 172 -7.01 3.26 43.21
#